data_1aa4891d85954ab6f7aefd89d8adafb4
#
_entry.id   1aa4891d85954ab6f7aefd89d8adafb4
#
_cell.length_a   1.000
_cell.length_b   1.000
_cell.length_c   1.000
_cell.angle_alpha   90.00
_cell.angle_beta   90.00
_cell.angle_gamma   90.00
#
_symmetry.space_group_name_H-M   'P 1'
#
loop_
_entity.id
_entity.type
_entity.pdbx_description
1 polymer ?
#
loop_
_entity_poly.entity_id
_entity_poly.type
_entity_poly.pdbx_seq_one_letter_code
_entity_poly.pdbx_strand_id
1 'polypeptide(L)'
;MPDVTVKPLRSKANAVINLMGALGGLISLALIAVLVKEQGSYLPLFAVVSGLMLLGLVIFLALVKEPELNRLREEAERKYNITDDGKDENEGTEKLGRSKLVSMLFLLASVLLWYMAYNAVTSSFSVYAQKIWGIRDGSFSLPLMVAQVAAIVMFIPVGMLASKIGRKKTILIGVALMIFAFGAAFFLGSNLFGVKIDLSEGIFTEPMFYLMAVFFAVCGIGWATINVNSYPMVVEMSKGSTVGKYTGYYYTASMAGQIATPFLSGLIMDEVGMEALFAYAAVFMVLALVTMLFVFHGDSKPVPKKDKLENFDVD
;
A
#
# COMPACT_ATOMS: atom_id res chain seq x y z
N MET A 1 -4.12 10.34 15.68
CA MET A 1 -2.85 10.94 15.27
C MET A 1 -2.99 12.42 14.91
N PRO A 2 -3.92 12.89 14.08
CA PRO A 2 -4.11 14.33 13.86
C PRO A 2 -4.26 15.13 15.16
N ASP A 3 -4.88 14.50 16.17
CA ASP A 3 -5.19 15.11 17.46
C ASP A 3 -3.97 15.39 18.36
N VAL A 4 -2.86 14.68 18.14
CA VAL A 4 -1.64 14.80 18.94
C VAL A 4 -0.44 15.35 18.15
N THR A 5 -0.64 15.73 16.88
CA THR A 5 0.44 16.18 16.00
C THR A 5 0.11 17.53 15.39
N VAL A 6 1.00 18.50 15.51
CA VAL A 6 0.88 19.81 14.88
C VAL A 6 0.84 19.69 13.35
N LYS A 7 0.06 20.57 12.69
CA LYS A 7 -0.22 20.50 11.24
C LYS A 7 1.04 20.33 10.36
N PRO A 8 2.15 21.08 10.55
CA PRO A 8 3.36 20.92 9.75
C PRO A 8 4.05 19.55 9.88
N LEU A 9 3.86 18.85 11.00
CA LEU A 9 4.49 17.55 11.26
C LEU A 9 3.62 16.35 10.92
N ARG A 10 2.36 16.54 10.55
CA ARG A 10 1.40 15.45 10.24
C ARG A 10 1.91 14.53 9.12
N SER A 11 2.53 15.09 8.08
CA SER A 11 3.10 14.30 6.98
C SER A 11 4.26 13.40 7.44
N LYS A 12 5.20 13.96 8.22
CA LYS A 12 6.32 13.19 8.78
C LYS A 12 5.83 12.07 9.72
N ALA A 13 4.87 12.38 10.58
CA ALA A 13 4.28 11.40 11.48
C ALA A 13 3.51 10.30 10.73
N ASN A 14 2.80 10.63 9.64
CA ASN A 14 2.14 9.63 8.79
C ASN A 14 3.15 8.70 8.10
N ALA A 15 4.29 9.23 7.66
CA ALA A 15 5.37 8.42 7.10
C ALA A 15 5.91 7.40 8.12
N VAL A 16 6.10 7.83 9.39
CA VAL A 16 6.54 6.93 10.47
C VAL A 16 5.50 5.82 10.73
N ILE A 17 4.20 6.15 10.76
CA ILE A 17 3.14 5.17 10.97
C ILE A 17 3.12 4.14 9.84
N ASN A 18 3.20 4.58 8.59
CA ASN A 18 3.25 3.69 7.43
C ASN A 18 4.48 2.78 7.46
N LEU A 19 5.65 3.33 7.86
CA LEU A 19 6.86 2.54 8.02
C LEU A 19 6.70 1.48 9.13
N MET A 20 6.12 1.85 10.28
CA MET A 20 5.85 0.91 11.37
C MET A 20 4.86 -0.18 10.95
N GLY A 21 3.81 0.18 10.20
CA GLY A 21 2.88 -0.79 9.61
C GLY A 21 3.57 -1.77 8.66
N ALA A 22 4.45 -1.27 7.79
CA ALA A 22 5.23 -2.09 6.87
C ALA A 22 6.19 -3.05 7.60
N LEU A 23 6.86 -2.56 8.66
CA LEU A 23 7.71 -3.41 9.53
C LEU A 23 6.89 -4.48 10.26
N GLY A 24 5.71 -4.14 10.76
CA GLY A 24 4.79 -5.12 11.37
C GLY A 24 4.36 -6.19 10.38
N GLY A 25 4.05 -5.82 9.14
CA GLY A 25 3.77 -6.76 8.05
C GLY A 25 4.95 -7.69 7.75
N LEU A 26 6.17 -7.15 7.70
CA LEU A 26 7.38 -7.93 7.49
C LEU A 26 7.62 -8.95 8.63
N ILE A 27 7.45 -8.53 9.88
CA ILE A 27 7.54 -9.41 11.05
C ILE A 27 6.49 -10.53 10.95
N SER A 28 5.25 -10.21 10.58
CA SER A 28 4.19 -11.21 10.43
C SER A 28 4.52 -12.24 9.35
N LEU A 29 5.06 -11.82 8.21
CA LEU A 29 5.50 -12.72 7.15
C LEU A 29 6.67 -13.62 7.59
N ALA A 30 7.63 -13.06 8.35
CA ALA A 30 8.74 -13.83 8.92
C ALA A 30 8.23 -14.89 9.91
N LEU A 31 7.27 -14.55 10.77
CA LEU A 31 6.64 -15.50 11.68
C LEU A 31 5.91 -16.61 10.94
N ILE A 32 5.22 -16.31 9.83
CA ILE A 32 4.59 -17.32 8.97
C ILE A 32 5.66 -18.29 8.43
N ALA A 33 6.76 -17.78 7.87
CA ALA A 33 7.84 -18.60 7.32
C ALA A 33 8.43 -19.59 8.34
N VAL A 34 8.54 -19.16 9.61
CA VAL A 34 9.19 -19.95 10.67
C VAL A 34 8.21 -20.88 11.39
N LEU A 35 6.99 -20.42 11.66
CA LEU A 35 6.05 -21.14 12.54
C LEU A 35 5.08 -22.06 11.78
N VAL A 36 4.81 -21.80 10.51
CA VAL A 36 3.89 -22.62 9.71
C VAL A 36 4.69 -23.74 9.05
N LYS A 37 4.59 -24.94 9.62
CA LYS A 37 5.24 -26.17 9.12
C LYS A 37 4.30 -26.94 8.20
N GLU A 38 4.87 -27.83 7.39
CA GLU A 38 4.12 -28.74 6.54
C GLU A 38 3.08 -29.54 7.36
N GLN A 39 1.82 -29.52 6.90
CA GLN A 39 0.67 -30.12 7.59
C GLN A 39 0.47 -29.67 9.05
N GLY A 40 1.13 -28.56 9.44
CA GLY A 40 1.07 -28.01 10.79
C GLY A 40 -0.17 -27.12 11.01
N SER A 41 -0.51 -26.95 12.28
CA SER A 41 -1.55 -26.02 12.70
C SER A 41 -1.05 -24.57 12.64
N TYR A 42 -1.92 -23.65 12.21
CA TYR A 42 -1.68 -22.21 12.33
C TYR A 42 -1.82 -21.68 13.78
N LEU A 43 -2.21 -22.54 14.74
CA LEU A 43 -2.43 -22.16 16.14
C LEU A 43 -1.20 -21.48 16.78
N PRO A 44 0.05 -21.98 16.62
CA PRO A 44 1.23 -21.31 17.17
C PRO A 44 1.43 -19.89 16.62
N LEU A 45 1.18 -19.71 15.31
CA LEU A 45 1.26 -18.38 14.67
C LEU A 45 0.24 -17.42 15.28
N PHE A 46 -1.03 -17.82 15.38
CA PHE A 46 -2.07 -17.00 15.97
C PHE A 46 -1.81 -16.67 17.44
N ALA A 47 -1.29 -17.64 18.21
CA ALA A 47 -0.94 -17.42 19.62
C ALA A 47 0.18 -16.37 19.77
N VAL A 48 1.25 -16.47 18.96
CA VAL A 48 2.38 -15.50 19.00
C VAL A 48 1.90 -14.12 18.55
N VAL A 49 1.18 -14.01 17.43
CA VAL A 49 0.67 -12.74 16.92
C VAL A 49 -0.28 -12.09 17.92
N SER A 50 -1.21 -12.85 18.51
CA SER A 50 -2.13 -12.34 19.54
C SER A 50 -1.38 -11.86 20.79
N GLY A 51 -0.34 -12.59 21.22
CA GLY A 51 0.52 -12.19 22.33
C GLY A 51 1.26 -10.87 22.03
N LEU A 52 1.81 -10.72 20.82
CA LEU A 52 2.45 -9.46 20.38
C LEU A 52 1.46 -8.29 20.32
N MET A 53 0.24 -8.54 19.85
CA MET A 53 -0.81 -7.51 19.82
C MET A 53 -1.21 -7.07 21.23
N LEU A 54 -1.40 -8.02 22.17
CA LEU A 54 -1.70 -7.71 23.56
C LEU A 54 -0.54 -6.96 24.24
N LEU A 55 0.70 -7.41 24.02
CA LEU A 55 1.89 -6.72 24.52
C LEU A 55 1.97 -5.28 23.99
N GLY A 56 1.76 -5.09 22.68
CA GLY A 56 1.73 -3.76 22.06
C GLY A 56 0.63 -2.87 22.64
N LEU A 57 -0.55 -3.42 22.90
CA LEU A 57 -1.65 -2.70 23.53
C LEU A 57 -1.28 -2.29 24.97
N VAL A 58 -0.70 -3.19 25.77
CA VAL A 58 -0.28 -2.89 27.15
C VAL A 58 0.80 -1.79 27.15
N ILE A 59 1.80 -1.90 26.27
CA ILE A 59 2.85 -0.87 26.12
C ILE A 59 2.23 0.47 25.74
N PHE A 60 1.30 0.48 24.79
CA PHE A 60 0.61 1.69 24.35
C PHE A 60 -0.15 2.35 25.50
N LEU A 61 -0.96 1.58 26.23
CA LEU A 61 -1.74 2.09 27.36
C LEU A 61 -0.86 2.58 28.53
N ALA A 62 0.30 1.95 28.72
CA ALA A 62 1.23 2.34 29.79
C ALA A 62 2.04 3.59 29.46
N LEU A 63 2.45 3.77 28.18
CA LEU A 63 3.40 4.83 27.79
C LEU A 63 2.71 6.04 27.14
N VAL A 64 1.57 5.86 26.44
CA VAL A 64 0.93 6.94 25.70
C VAL A 64 -0.14 7.62 26.57
N LYS A 65 0.18 8.83 27.00
CA LYS A 65 -0.74 9.70 27.75
C LYS A 65 -1.33 10.74 26.79
N GLU A 66 -2.40 10.39 26.11
CA GLU A 66 -3.05 11.24 25.12
C GLU A 66 -3.39 12.66 25.60
N PRO A 67 -3.92 12.87 26.83
CA PRO A 67 -4.20 14.22 27.34
C PRO A 67 -2.94 15.10 27.45
N GLU A 68 -1.81 14.52 27.81
CA GLU A 68 -0.53 15.22 27.92
C GLU A 68 0.02 15.60 26.55
N LEU A 69 -0.07 14.67 25.58
CA LEU A 69 0.32 14.92 24.20
C LEU A 69 -0.54 16.00 23.54
N ASN A 70 -1.85 16.02 23.80
CA ASN A 70 -2.74 17.07 23.32
C ASN A 70 -2.37 18.44 23.89
N ARG A 71 -2.06 18.50 25.19
CA ARG A 71 -1.59 19.74 25.82
C ARG A 71 -0.29 20.24 25.21
N LEU A 72 0.69 19.34 24.98
CA LEU A 72 1.96 19.69 24.33
C LEU A 72 1.76 20.20 22.90
N ARG A 73 0.81 19.60 22.16
CA ARG A 73 0.44 20.10 20.84
C ARG A 73 -0.12 21.52 20.92
N GLU A 74 -1.08 21.77 21.82
CA GLU A 74 -1.69 23.09 21.97
C GLU A 74 -0.67 24.17 22.41
N GLU A 75 0.26 23.81 23.30
CA GLU A 75 1.36 24.68 23.71
C GLU A 75 2.29 25.01 22.54
N ALA A 76 2.61 24.01 21.69
CA ALA A 76 3.41 24.20 20.48
C ALA A 76 2.69 25.07 19.44
N GLU A 77 1.40 24.86 19.22
CA GLU A 77 0.57 25.68 18.30
C GLU A 77 0.54 27.14 18.75
N ARG A 78 0.38 27.39 20.05
CA ARG A 78 0.44 28.75 20.60
C ARG A 78 1.84 29.37 20.49
N LYS A 79 2.89 28.62 20.82
CA LYS A 79 4.27 29.11 20.80
C LYS A 79 4.76 29.50 19.41
N TYR A 80 4.38 28.71 18.40
CA TYR A 80 4.79 28.91 17.01
C TYR A 80 3.77 29.64 16.16
N ASN A 81 2.69 30.13 16.79
CA ASN A 81 1.59 30.86 16.12
C ASN A 81 0.99 30.07 14.94
N ILE A 82 0.92 28.72 15.08
CA ILE A 82 0.35 27.83 14.10
C ILE A 82 -1.17 27.92 14.24
N THR A 83 -1.83 28.66 13.38
CA THR A 83 -3.29 28.70 13.31
C THR A 83 -3.80 27.45 12.62
N ASP A 84 -4.71 26.74 13.28
CA ASP A 84 -5.46 25.67 12.64
C ASP A 84 -6.57 26.36 11.80
N ASP A 85 -6.30 26.56 10.49
CA ASP A 85 -7.24 27.17 9.53
C ASP A 85 -8.55 26.35 9.37
N GLY A 86 -8.77 25.37 10.25
CA GLY A 86 -9.98 24.55 10.30
C GLY A 86 -11.20 25.25 10.93
N LYS A 87 -11.08 26.52 11.36
CA LYS A 87 -12.19 27.27 11.99
C LYS A 87 -12.92 28.24 11.07
N ASP A 88 -12.55 28.33 9.81
CA ASP A 88 -13.39 29.02 8.84
C ASP A 88 -14.57 28.11 8.44
N GLU A 89 -15.57 28.10 9.33
CA GLU A 89 -16.83 27.35 9.20
C GLU A 89 -17.66 27.73 7.95
N ASN A 90 -17.26 28.76 7.21
CA ASN A 90 -18.00 29.29 6.07
C ASN A 90 -17.45 28.92 4.68
N GLU A 91 -16.32 28.20 4.54
CA GLU A 91 -15.78 27.82 3.22
C GLU A 91 -16.14 26.40 2.76
N GLY A 92 -16.97 25.67 3.53
CA GLY A 92 -17.29 24.26 3.31
C GLY A 92 -18.18 23.91 2.11
N THR A 93 -18.65 24.89 1.33
CA THR A 93 -19.68 24.69 0.29
C THR A 93 -19.23 24.99 -1.14
N GLU A 94 -17.97 25.29 -1.38
CA GLU A 94 -17.53 25.47 -2.75
C GLU A 94 -17.57 24.13 -3.51
N LYS A 95 -18.57 23.98 -4.39
CA LYS A 95 -18.70 22.80 -5.27
C LYS A 95 -17.48 22.72 -6.16
N LEU A 96 -16.81 21.56 -6.18
CA LEU A 96 -15.76 21.29 -7.16
C LEU A 96 -16.28 21.57 -8.58
N GLY A 97 -15.49 22.30 -9.36
CA GLY A 97 -15.78 22.42 -10.79
C GLY A 97 -15.88 21.03 -11.44
N ARG A 98 -16.79 20.85 -12.40
CA ARG A 98 -17.07 19.56 -13.05
C ARG A 98 -15.81 18.81 -13.49
N SER A 99 -14.81 19.52 -14.02
CA SER A 99 -13.54 18.92 -14.46
C SER A 99 -12.73 18.32 -13.31
N LYS A 100 -12.63 19.02 -12.18
CA LYS A 100 -11.95 18.50 -10.97
C LYS A 100 -12.69 17.31 -10.37
N LEU A 101 -14.03 17.35 -10.35
CA LEU A 101 -14.86 16.24 -9.86
C LEU A 101 -14.64 14.98 -10.70
N VAL A 102 -14.67 15.09 -12.02
CA VAL A 102 -14.42 13.95 -12.93
C VAL A 102 -13.01 13.39 -12.72
N SER A 103 -12.00 14.24 -12.63
CA SER A 103 -10.62 13.84 -12.35
C SER A 103 -10.49 13.11 -11.01
N MET A 104 -11.19 13.59 -9.97
CA MET A 104 -11.23 12.92 -8.66
C MET A 104 -11.89 11.56 -8.73
N LEU A 105 -13.01 11.43 -9.43
CA LEU A 105 -13.70 10.15 -9.59
C LEU A 105 -12.81 9.12 -10.31
N PHE A 106 -12.10 9.51 -11.37
CA PHE A 106 -11.14 8.65 -12.04
C PHE A 106 -9.97 8.26 -11.13
N LEU A 107 -9.47 9.17 -10.30
CA LEU A 107 -8.43 8.88 -9.34
C LEU A 107 -8.90 7.88 -8.27
N LEU A 108 -10.10 8.08 -7.70
CA LEU A 108 -10.69 7.15 -6.74
C LEU A 108 -11.00 5.78 -7.36
N ALA A 109 -11.44 5.74 -8.62
CA ALA A 109 -11.59 4.50 -9.37
C ALA A 109 -10.24 3.80 -9.55
N SER A 110 -9.17 4.53 -9.87
CA SER A 110 -7.82 3.97 -9.95
C SER A 110 -7.38 3.39 -8.59
N VAL A 111 -7.64 4.12 -7.49
CA VAL A 111 -7.36 3.64 -6.12
C VAL A 111 -8.07 2.31 -5.87
N LEU A 112 -9.37 2.23 -6.12
CA LEU A 112 -10.14 1.00 -5.97
C LEU A 112 -9.53 -0.16 -6.76
N LEU A 113 -9.22 0.07 -8.04
CA LEU A 113 -8.75 -0.97 -8.96
C LEU A 113 -7.36 -1.51 -8.60
N TRP A 114 -6.39 -0.66 -8.26
CA TRP A 114 -5.07 -1.18 -7.84
C TRP A 114 -5.09 -1.84 -6.47
N TYR A 115 -5.98 -1.41 -5.55
CA TYR A 115 -6.19 -2.14 -4.31
C TYR A 115 -6.83 -3.51 -4.57
N MET A 116 -7.76 -3.61 -5.52
CA MET A 116 -8.32 -4.91 -5.93
C MET A 116 -7.24 -5.84 -6.49
N ALA A 117 -6.37 -5.35 -7.37
CA ALA A 117 -5.27 -6.13 -7.91
C ALA A 117 -4.30 -6.62 -6.82
N TYR A 118 -3.81 -5.70 -5.99
CA TYR A 118 -2.83 -6.02 -4.96
C TYR A 118 -3.38 -6.95 -3.88
N ASN A 119 -4.60 -6.69 -3.41
CA ASN A 119 -5.22 -7.52 -2.37
C ASN A 119 -5.57 -8.92 -2.85
N ALA A 120 -5.90 -9.13 -4.13
CA ALA A 120 -6.11 -10.47 -4.67
C ALA A 120 -4.85 -11.32 -4.46
N VAL A 121 -3.69 -10.79 -4.82
CA VAL A 121 -2.42 -11.51 -4.66
C VAL A 121 -2.09 -11.70 -3.19
N THR A 122 -2.11 -10.66 -2.37
CA THR A 122 -1.70 -10.77 -0.97
C THR A 122 -2.61 -11.65 -0.12
N SER A 123 -3.91 -11.73 -0.43
CA SER A 123 -4.86 -12.57 0.32
C SER A 123 -4.90 -14.03 -0.18
N SER A 124 -4.71 -14.27 -1.47
CA SER A 124 -4.87 -15.62 -2.05
C SER A 124 -3.56 -16.30 -2.41
N PHE A 125 -2.42 -15.61 -2.27
CA PHE A 125 -1.12 -16.15 -2.68
C PHE A 125 -0.72 -17.42 -1.90
N SER A 126 -1.08 -17.54 -0.63
CA SER A 126 -0.80 -18.75 0.14
C SER A 126 -1.47 -19.99 -0.46
N VAL A 127 -2.74 -19.86 -0.87
CA VAL A 127 -3.49 -20.95 -1.51
C VAL A 127 -2.96 -21.22 -2.91
N TYR A 128 -2.60 -20.18 -3.65
CA TYR A 128 -1.94 -20.29 -4.96
C TYR A 128 -0.63 -21.07 -4.86
N ALA A 129 0.26 -20.67 -3.95
CA ALA A 129 1.55 -21.31 -3.75
C ALA A 129 1.40 -22.77 -3.35
N GLN A 130 0.39 -23.09 -2.53
CA GLN A 130 0.10 -24.47 -2.14
C GLN A 130 -0.42 -25.30 -3.31
N LYS A 131 -1.37 -24.79 -4.09
CA LYS A 131 -2.02 -25.56 -5.15
C LYS A 131 -1.19 -25.65 -6.44
N ILE A 132 -0.46 -24.57 -6.79
CA ILE A 132 0.25 -24.47 -8.06
C ILE A 132 1.74 -24.80 -7.91
N TRP A 133 2.37 -24.37 -6.81
CA TRP A 133 3.80 -24.60 -6.57
C TRP A 133 4.12 -25.74 -5.61
N GLY A 134 3.09 -26.37 -5.01
CA GLY A 134 3.29 -27.50 -4.08
C GLY A 134 3.84 -27.10 -2.71
N ILE A 135 3.95 -25.81 -2.38
CA ILE A 135 4.47 -25.32 -1.09
C ILE A 135 3.46 -25.65 0.01
N ARG A 136 3.86 -26.48 0.98
CA ARG A 136 2.98 -26.96 2.06
C ARG A 136 3.25 -26.33 3.42
N ASP A 137 4.30 -25.54 3.52
CA ASP A 137 4.73 -24.84 4.74
C ASP A 137 4.59 -23.32 4.60
N GLY A 138 5.06 -22.57 5.61
CA GLY A 138 5.01 -21.12 5.64
C GLY A 138 5.98 -20.43 4.66
N SER A 139 6.80 -21.15 3.92
CA SER A 139 7.80 -20.57 3.00
C SER A 139 7.18 -19.82 1.83
N PHE A 140 5.87 -19.98 1.56
CA PHE A 140 5.12 -19.13 0.63
C PHE A 140 5.19 -17.64 1.01
N SER A 141 5.47 -17.31 2.27
CA SER A 141 5.61 -15.92 2.72
C SER A 141 6.90 -15.25 2.24
N LEU A 142 7.93 -16.01 1.84
CA LEU A 142 9.23 -15.46 1.44
C LEU A 142 9.16 -14.52 0.21
N PRO A 143 8.47 -14.86 -0.89
CA PRO A 143 8.26 -13.91 -1.99
C PRO A 143 7.54 -12.63 -1.53
N LEU A 144 6.54 -12.74 -0.67
CA LEU A 144 5.84 -11.59 -0.10
C LEU A 144 6.75 -10.72 0.77
N MET A 145 7.67 -11.35 1.53
CA MET A 145 8.70 -10.63 2.29
C MET A 145 9.64 -9.85 1.37
N VAL A 146 10.05 -10.44 0.25
CA VAL A 146 10.89 -9.74 -0.76
C VAL A 146 10.16 -8.51 -1.29
N ALA A 147 8.87 -8.63 -1.63
CA ALA A 147 8.06 -7.49 -2.04
C ALA A 147 7.97 -6.41 -0.95
N GLN A 148 7.77 -6.82 0.30
CA GLN A 148 7.65 -5.90 1.43
C GLN A 148 8.96 -5.15 1.71
N VAL A 149 10.10 -5.85 1.69
CA VAL A 149 11.43 -5.23 1.84
C VAL A 149 11.72 -4.26 0.70
N ALA A 150 11.44 -4.66 -0.54
CA ALA A 150 11.61 -3.79 -1.70
C ALA A 150 10.74 -2.52 -1.59
N ALA A 151 9.50 -2.63 -1.11
CA ALA A 151 8.62 -1.49 -0.88
C ALA A 151 9.19 -0.55 0.19
N ILE A 152 9.66 -1.09 1.33
CA ILE A 152 10.24 -0.29 2.43
C ILE A 152 11.46 0.50 1.94
N VAL A 153 12.37 -0.15 1.24
CA VAL A 153 13.59 0.49 0.69
C VAL A 153 13.24 1.59 -0.31
N MET A 154 12.17 1.41 -1.08
CA MET A 154 11.78 2.35 -2.14
C MET A 154 10.92 3.52 -1.65
N PHE A 155 10.39 3.53 -0.42
CA PHE A 155 9.55 4.64 0.06
C PHE A 155 10.25 6.01 -0.04
N ILE A 156 11.52 6.11 0.37
CA ILE A 156 12.29 7.36 0.32
C ILE A 156 12.68 7.73 -1.12
N PRO A 157 13.32 6.85 -1.93
CA PRO A 157 13.65 7.16 -3.33
C PRO A 157 12.45 7.57 -4.18
N VAL A 158 11.30 6.94 -3.97
CA VAL A 158 10.07 7.25 -4.70
C VAL A 158 9.53 8.64 -4.37
N GLY A 159 9.57 9.05 -3.09
CA GLY A 159 9.22 10.42 -2.70
C GLY A 159 10.09 11.47 -3.39
N MET A 160 11.39 11.21 -3.48
CA MET A 160 12.34 12.08 -4.22
C MET A 160 12.07 12.08 -5.72
N LEU A 161 11.70 10.95 -6.31
CA LEU A 161 11.35 10.84 -7.72
C LEU A 161 10.07 11.66 -8.02
N ALA A 162 9.05 11.51 -7.19
CA ALA A 162 7.78 12.22 -7.34
C ALA A 162 7.96 13.75 -7.28
N SER A 163 8.87 14.24 -6.44
CA SER A 163 9.20 15.66 -6.38
C SER A 163 9.83 16.21 -7.66
N LYS A 164 10.52 15.35 -8.45
CA LYS A 164 11.19 15.73 -9.70
C LYS A 164 10.28 15.64 -10.92
N ILE A 165 9.54 14.53 -11.07
CA ILE A 165 8.80 14.24 -12.31
C ILE A 165 7.28 14.43 -12.17
N GLY A 166 6.79 14.65 -10.94
CA GLY A 166 5.37 14.76 -10.59
C GLY A 166 4.77 13.44 -10.11
N ARG A 167 3.70 13.54 -9.30
CA ARG A 167 3.05 12.38 -8.67
C ARG A 167 2.34 11.48 -9.68
N LYS A 168 1.61 12.06 -10.65
CA LYS A 168 0.90 11.29 -11.68
C LYS A 168 1.84 10.39 -12.46
N LYS A 169 2.96 10.93 -12.96
CA LYS A 169 3.95 10.15 -13.72
C LYS A 169 4.56 9.04 -12.87
N THR A 170 4.85 9.34 -11.60
CA THR A 170 5.40 8.37 -10.66
C THR A 170 4.40 7.23 -10.42
N ILE A 171 3.11 7.51 -10.21
CA ILE A 171 2.06 6.48 -10.08
C ILE A 171 1.97 5.64 -11.36
N LEU A 172 1.97 6.26 -12.54
CA LEU A 172 1.91 5.53 -13.81
C LEU A 172 3.09 4.55 -13.98
N ILE A 173 4.30 4.95 -13.56
CA ILE A 173 5.47 4.05 -13.52
C ILE A 173 5.21 2.88 -12.56
N GLY A 174 4.69 3.14 -11.36
CA GLY A 174 4.35 2.10 -10.39
C GLY A 174 3.31 1.11 -10.91
N VAL A 175 2.26 1.61 -11.54
CA VAL A 175 1.22 0.78 -12.17
C VAL A 175 1.81 -0.07 -13.30
N ALA A 176 2.66 0.50 -14.16
CA ALA A 176 3.33 -0.23 -15.24
C ALA A 176 4.26 -1.34 -14.70
N LEU A 177 5.02 -1.07 -13.63
CA LEU A 177 5.84 -2.08 -12.96
C LEU A 177 5.00 -3.23 -12.41
N MET A 178 3.84 -2.94 -11.82
CA MET A 178 2.94 -3.98 -11.29
C MET A 178 2.26 -4.77 -12.41
N ILE A 179 1.87 -4.14 -13.53
CA ILE A 179 1.36 -4.85 -14.72
C ILE A 179 2.42 -5.83 -15.22
N PHE A 180 3.66 -5.38 -15.32
CA PHE A 180 4.77 -6.23 -15.74
C PHE A 180 4.98 -7.39 -14.76
N ALA A 181 5.05 -7.11 -13.46
CA ALA A 181 5.29 -8.13 -12.44
C ALA A 181 4.18 -9.20 -12.41
N PHE A 182 2.91 -8.79 -12.42
CA PHE A 182 1.78 -9.72 -12.41
C PHE A 182 1.63 -10.46 -13.74
N GLY A 183 1.85 -9.76 -14.87
CA GLY A 183 1.87 -10.40 -16.18
C GLY A 183 2.97 -11.45 -16.31
N ALA A 184 4.20 -11.12 -15.91
CA ALA A 184 5.30 -12.07 -15.91
C ALA A 184 5.05 -13.25 -14.96
N ALA A 185 4.52 -12.99 -13.75
CA ALA A 185 4.16 -14.02 -12.80
C ALA A 185 3.05 -14.95 -13.34
N PHE A 186 2.09 -14.42 -14.11
CA PHE A 186 1.08 -15.23 -14.79
C PHE A 186 1.71 -16.15 -15.84
N PHE A 187 2.54 -15.60 -16.73
CA PHE A 187 3.12 -16.39 -17.83
C PHE A 187 4.15 -17.43 -17.36
N LEU A 188 4.93 -17.12 -16.33
CA LEU A 188 6.02 -17.98 -15.87
C LEU A 188 5.69 -18.72 -14.57
N GLY A 189 4.74 -18.23 -13.79
CA GLY A 189 4.37 -18.79 -12.50
C GLY A 189 3.22 -19.79 -12.53
N SER A 190 2.46 -19.82 -13.62
CA SER A 190 1.36 -20.78 -13.82
C SER A 190 1.80 -21.96 -14.66
N ASN A 191 1.17 -23.11 -14.42
CA ASN A 191 1.41 -24.34 -15.22
C ASN A 191 0.79 -24.28 -16.62
N LEU A 192 0.04 -23.22 -16.94
CA LEU A 192 -0.70 -23.06 -18.22
C LEU A 192 0.20 -23.06 -19.44
N PHE A 193 1.43 -22.58 -19.32
CA PHE A 193 2.39 -22.45 -20.44
C PHE A 193 3.47 -23.54 -20.44
N GLY A 194 3.21 -24.66 -19.76
CA GLY A 194 4.13 -25.80 -19.73
C GLY A 194 5.33 -25.65 -18.79
N VAL A 195 5.44 -24.52 -18.10
CA VAL A 195 6.42 -24.32 -17.04
C VAL A 195 5.84 -24.93 -15.76
N LYS A 196 6.37 -26.07 -15.33
CA LYS A 196 5.98 -26.68 -14.06
C LYS A 196 6.93 -26.19 -12.98
N ILE A 197 6.36 -25.54 -11.97
CA ILE A 197 7.05 -25.16 -10.75
C ILE A 197 6.59 -26.12 -9.67
N ASP A 198 7.51 -26.94 -9.20
CA ASP A 198 7.28 -27.84 -8.06
C ASP A 198 8.32 -27.53 -6.99
N LEU A 199 7.87 -26.92 -5.91
CA LEU A 199 8.70 -26.51 -4.78
C LEU A 199 8.48 -27.41 -3.56
N SER A 200 7.88 -28.59 -3.75
CA SER A 200 7.61 -29.56 -2.67
C SER A 200 8.87 -30.10 -1.99
N GLU A 201 9.99 -30.17 -2.72
CA GLU A 201 11.29 -30.61 -2.19
C GLU A 201 12.14 -29.51 -1.55
N GLY A 202 11.67 -28.25 -1.65
CA GLY A 202 12.32 -27.11 -1.03
C GLY A 202 12.37 -25.88 -1.95
N ILE A 203 12.03 -24.76 -1.37
CA ILE A 203 11.88 -23.50 -2.11
C ILE A 203 13.21 -22.95 -2.67
N PHE A 204 14.32 -23.27 -2.03
CA PHE A 204 15.64 -22.76 -2.41
C PHE A 204 16.36 -23.61 -3.45
N THR A 205 15.83 -24.77 -3.81
CA THR A 205 16.45 -25.68 -4.78
C THR A 205 16.11 -25.32 -6.22
N GLU A 206 14.98 -24.60 -6.41
CA GLU A 206 14.46 -24.31 -7.73
C GLU A 206 14.83 -22.90 -8.22
N PRO A 207 15.52 -22.77 -9.38
CA PRO A 207 15.86 -21.46 -9.95
C PRO A 207 14.66 -20.56 -10.21
N MET A 208 13.50 -21.15 -10.50
CA MET A 208 12.26 -20.43 -10.77
C MET A 208 11.78 -19.63 -9.54
N PHE A 209 12.06 -20.10 -8.32
CA PHE A 209 11.76 -19.33 -7.11
C PHE A 209 12.46 -17.98 -7.09
N TYR A 210 13.74 -17.93 -7.46
CA TYR A 210 14.50 -16.68 -7.49
C TYR A 210 13.97 -15.71 -8.55
N LEU A 211 13.52 -16.23 -9.69
CA LEU A 211 12.87 -15.43 -10.72
C LEU A 211 11.53 -14.84 -10.20
N MET A 212 10.71 -15.65 -9.51
CA MET A 212 9.50 -15.16 -8.86
C MET A 212 9.80 -14.12 -7.79
N ALA A 213 10.85 -14.29 -7.00
CA ALA A 213 11.28 -13.32 -6.00
C ALA A 213 11.63 -11.96 -6.66
N VAL A 214 12.25 -11.96 -7.85
CA VAL A 214 12.49 -10.73 -8.63
C VAL A 214 11.18 -10.06 -9.03
N PHE A 215 10.19 -10.80 -9.51
CA PHE A 215 8.87 -10.21 -9.85
C PHE A 215 8.16 -9.66 -8.62
N PHE A 216 8.25 -10.34 -7.48
CA PHE A 216 7.72 -9.82 -6.22
C PHE A 216 8.46 -8.56 -5.75
N ALA A 217 9.78 -8.48 -5.94
CA ALA A 217 10.54 -7.26 -5.69
C ALA A 217 10.05 -6.09 -6.57
N VAL A 218 9.86 -6.34 -7.87
CA VAL A 218 9.31 -5.35 -8.82
C VAL A 218 7.89 -4.93 -8.41
N CYS A 219 7.06 -5.88 -7.98
CA CYS A 219 5.72 -5.60 -7.43
C CYS A 219 5.80 -4.69 -6.20
N GLY A 220 6.71 -4.98 -5.26
CA GLY A 220 6.94 -4.16 -4.07
C GLY A 220 7.37 -2.73 -4.39
N ILE A 221 8.30 -2.57 -5.34
CA ILE A 221 8.72 -1.25 -5.86
C ILE A 221 7.52 -0.51 -6.46
N GLY A 222 6.75 -1.18 -7.32
CA GLY A 222 5.54 -0.62 -7.95
C GLY A 222 4.51 -0.19 -6.91
N TRP A 223 4.26 -1.05 -5.91
CA TRP A 223 3.34 -0.75 -4.81
C TRP A 223 3.77 0.46 -3.98
N ALA A 224 5.06 0.55 -3.59
CA ALA A 224 5.60 1.72 -2.89
C ALA A 224 5.41 2.99 -3.72
N THR A 225 5.67 2.91 -5.02
CA THR A 225 5.56 4.01 -5.97
C THR A 225 4.14 4.55 -6.07
N ILE A 226 3.14 3.68 -6.01
CA ILE A 226 1.73 4.07 -5.98
C ILE A 226 1.35 4.65 -4.62
N ASN A 227 1.65 3.94 -3.51
CA ASN A 227 1.18 4.30 -2.17
C ASN A 227 1.69 5.65 -1.67
N VAL A 228 2.98 5.94 -1.89
CA VAL A 228 3.58 7.22 -1.46
C VAL A 228 2.89 8.42 -2.11
N ASN A 229 2.37 8.26 -3.33
CA ASN A 229 1.89 9.37 -4.14
C ASN A 229 0.36 9.48 -4.24
N SER A 230 -0.36 8.36 -4.06
CA SER A 230 -1.80 8.33 -4.31
C SER A 230 -2.62 9.13 -3.30
N TYR A 231 -2.37 8.95 -2.02
CA TYR A 231 -3.06 9.70 -0.97
C TYR A 231 -2.79 11.22 -1.04
N PRO A 232 -1.52 11.69 -1.13
CA PRO A 232 -1.26 13.10 -1.31
C PRO A 232 -1.93 13.69 -2.56
N MET A 233 -2.00 12.93 -3.66
CA MET A 233 -2.65 13.39 -4.89
C MET A 233 -4.16 13.64 -4.72
N VAL A 234 -4.85 12.82 -3.91
CA VAL A 234 -6.26 13.05 -3.56
C VAL A 234 -6.42 14.28 -2.67
N VAL A 235 -5.57 14.40 -1.64
CA VAL A 235 -5.63 15.51 -0.68
C VAL A 235 -5.31 16.85 -1.33
N GLU A 236 -4.42 16.89 -2.33
CA GLU A 236 -4.10 18.11 -3.09
C GLU A 236 -5.30 18.71 -3.86
N MET A 237 -6.31 17.89 -4.13
CA MET A 237 -7.56 18.40 -4.73
C MET A 237 -8.46 19.12 -3.72
N SER A 238 -8.17 18.98 -2.42
CA SER A 238 -8.93 19.61 -1.33
C SER A 238 -8.43 21.04 -1.05
N LYS A 239 -9.27 21.81 -0.40
CA LYS A 239 -8.89 23.08 0.23
C LYS A 239 -8.91 22.88 1.76
N GLY A 240 -8.04 23.54 2.49
CA GLY A 240 -7.84 23.53 3.95
C GLY A 240 -8.87 22.77 4.80
N SER A 241 -10.08 23.29 4.96
CA SER A 241 -11.15 22.72 5.78
C SER A 241 -11.72 21.38 5.26
N THR A 242 -11.51 21.01 3.99
CA THR A 242 -12.09 19.82 3.35
C THR A 242 -11.15 18.61 3.30
N VAL A 243 -9.92 18.70 3.81
CA VAL A 243 -8.91 17.62 3.80
C VAL A 243 -9.47 16.32 4.40
N GLY A 244 -10.19 16.40 5.53
CA GLY A 244 -10.81 15.22 6.17
C GLY A 244 -11.81 14.49 5.26
N LYS A 245 -12.61 15.24 4.50
CA LYS A 245 -13.57 14.68 3.54
C LYS A 245 -12.87 13.93 2.40
N TYR A 246 -11.79 14.48 1.84
CA TYR A 246 -11.03 13.84 0.76
C TYR A 246 -10.24 12.64 1.27
N THR A 247 -9.71 12.70 2.48
CA THR A 247 -9.16 11.56 3.19
C THR A 247 -10.19 10.44 3.32
N GLY A 248 -11.42 10.77 3.71
CA GLY A 248 -12.53 9.83 3.77
C GLY A 248 -12.82 9.18 2.42
N TYR A 249 -12.86 9.94 1.33
CA TYR A 249 -13.06 9.39 -0.01
C TYR A 249 -11.95 8.42 -0.43
N TYR A 250 -10.67 8.77 -0.16
CA TYR A 250 -9.55 7.88 -0.44
C TYR A 250 -9.67 6.55 0.29
N TYR A 251 -9.91 6.58 1.60
CA TYR A 251 -10.06 5.37 2.38
C TYR A 251 -11.31 4.58 2.02
N THR A 252 -12.41 5.23 1.69
CA THR A 252 -13.62 4.54 1.20
C THR A 252 -13.34 3.77 -0.08
N ALA A 253 -12.68 4.38 -1.07
CA ALA A 253 -12.33 3.71 -2.31
C ALA A 253 -11.35 2.54 -2.07
N SER A 254 -10.30 2.73 -1.27
CA SER A 254 -9.32 1.69 -0.96
C SER A 254 -9.94 0.53 -0.18
N MET A 255 -10.76 0.80 0.84
CA MET A 255 -11.44 -0.23 1.63
C MET A 255 -12.50 -0.97 0.83
N ALA A 256 -13.26 -0.28 -0.02
CA ALA A 256 -14.20 -0.93 -0.93
C ALA A 256 -13.51 -1.95 -1.84
N GLY A 257 -12.35 -1.58 -2.41
CA GLY A 257 -11.51 -2.52 -3.17
C GLY A 257 -11.07 -3.72 -2.34
N GLN A 258 -10.59 -3.49 -1.12
CA GLN A 258 -10.13 -4.56 -0.23
C GLN A 258 -11.25 -5.52 0.19
N ILE A 259 -12.46 -5.01 0.46
CA ILE A 259 -13.62 -5.83 0.86
C ILE A 259 -14.17 -6.62 -0.33
N ALA A 260 -14.26 -6.00 -1.51
CA ALA A 260 -14.79 -6.66 -2.70
C ALA A 260 -13.84 -7.74 -3.27
N THR A 261 -12.54 -7.57 -3.08
CA THR A 261 -11.53 -8.42 -3.72
C THR A 261 -11.63 -9.90 -3.33
N PRO A 262 -11.65 -10.31 -2.06
CA PRO A 262 -11.70 -11.73 -1.71
C PRO A 262 -12.91 -12.45 -2.32
N PHE A 263 -14.03 -11.76 -2.39
CA PHE A 263 -15.26 -12.30 -3.00
C PHE A 263 -15.11 -12.44 -4.53
N LEU A 264 -14.73 -11.37 -5.23
CA LEU A 264 -14.64 -11.38 -6.69
C LEU A 264 -13.48 -12.26 -7.19
N SER A 265 -12.31 -12.18 -6.57
CA SER A 265 -11.17 -13.01 -6.93
C SER A 265 -11.42 -14.48 -6.59
N GLY A 266 -12.10 -14.77 -5.45
CA GLY A 266 -12.51 -16.10 -5.08
C GLY A 266 -13.41 -16.74 -6.12
N LEU A 267 -14.48 -16.07 -6.54
CA LEU A 267 -15.39 -16.55 -7.59
C LEU A 267 -14.65 -16.87 -8.90
N ILE A 268 -13.74 -15.99 -9.33
CA ILE A 268 -12.98 -16.21 -10.57
C ILE A 268 -12.03 -17.40 -10.43
N MET A 269 -11.36 -17.54 -9.27
CA MET A 269 -10.47 -18.67 -9.02
C MET A 269 -11.21 -20.00 -8.84
N ASP A 270 -12.43 -19.99 -8.37
CA ASP A 270 -13.28 -21.18 -8.27
C ASP A 270 -13.78 -21.65 -9.64
N GLU A 271 -14.15 -20.72 -10.53
CA GLU A 271 -14.68 -21.04 -11.87
C GLU A 271 -13.57 -21.31 -12.91
N VAL A 272 -12.51 -20.52 -12.92
CA VAL A 272 -11.43 -20.55 -13.92
C VAL A 272 -10.24 -21.36 -13.46
N GLY A 273 -10.02 -21.41 -12.16
CA GLY A 273 -8.87 -22.04 -11.51
C GLY A 273 -7.92 -21.05 -10.84
N MET A 274 -7.12 -21.58 -9.91
CA MET A 274 -6.18 -20.78 -9.11
C MET A 274 -5.14 -20.04 -9.96
N GLU A 275 -4.82 -20.55 -11.14
CA GLU A 275 -3.87 -19.95 -12.09
C GLU A 275 -4.32 -18.57 -12.59
N ALA A 276 -5.63 -18.27 -12.50
CA ALA A 276 -6.18 -16.96 -12.85
C ALA A 276 -5.78 -15.83 -11.90
N LEU A 277 -5.17 -16.11 -10.73
CA LEU A 277 -4.83 -15.10 -9.72
C LEU A 277 -4.03 -13.94 -10.28
N PHE A 278 -2.91 -14.21 -10.93
CA PHE A 278 -2.04 -13.17 -11.47
C PHE A 278 -2.64 -12.51 -12.72
N ALA A 279 -3.43 -13.24 -13.53
CA ALA A 279 -4.18 -12.68 -14.65
C ALA A 279 -5.22 -11.66 -14.15
N TYR A 280 -5.98 -12.01 -13.10
CA TYR A 280 -6.90 -11.10 -12.43
C TYR A 280 -6.17 -9.82 -11.99
N ALA A 281 -5.07 -9.96 -11.26
CA ALA A 281 -4.32 -8.81 -10.77
C ALA A 281 -3.78 -7.94 -11.92
N ALA A 282 -3.25 -8.54 -12.98
CA ALA A 282 -2.76 -7.82 -14.16
C ALA A 282 -3.88 -7.04 -14.87
N VAL A 283 -5.05 -7.66 -15.07
CA VAL A 283 -6.23 -7.00 -15.70
C VAL A 283 -6.67 -5.80 -14.88
N PHE A 284 -6.82 -5.94 -13.56
CA PHE A 284 -7.22 -4.82 -12.70
C PHE A 284 -6.17 -3.71 -12.66
N MET A 285 -4.87 -4.03 -12.76
CA MET A 285 -3.82 -3.01 -12.90
C MET A 285 -3.88 -2.29 -14.26
N VAL A 286 -4.21 -2.99 -15.34
CA VAL A 286 -4.44 -2.36 -16.66
C VAL A 286 -5.64 -1.42 -16.60
N LEU A 287 -6.75 -1.82 -15.97
CA LEU A 287 -7.89 -0.94 -15.76
C LEU A 287 -7.52 0.28 -14.90
N ALA A 288 -6.70 0.10 -13.87
CA ALA A 288 -6.17 1.21 -13.07
C ALA A 288 -5.29 2.14 -13.89
N LEU A 289 -4.46 1.61 -14.80
CA LEU A 289 -3.69 2.41 -15.75
C LEU A 289 -4.60 3.28 -16.61
N VAL A 290 -5.62 2.67 -17.22
CA VAL A 290 -6.59 3.37 -18.09
C VAL A 290 -7.28 4.50 -17.33
N THR A 291 -7.83 4.21 -16.14
CA THR A 291 -8.50 5.25 -15.34
C THR A 291 -7.54 6.36 -14.91
N MET A 292 -6.30 6.03 -14.57
CA MET A 292 -5.28 7.02 -14.17
C MET A 292 -4.88 7.96 -15.31
N LEU A 293 -4.95 7.55 -16.57
CA LEU A 293 -4.68 8.43 -17.71
C LEU A 293 -5.65 9.61 -17.77
N PHE A 294 -6.91 9.42 -17.35
CA PHE A 294 -7.95 10.45 -17.32
C PHE A 294 -7.91 11.37 -16.08
N VAL A 295 -6.91 11.21 -15.22
CA VAL A 295 -6.69 12.09 -14.07
C VAL A 295 -5.84 13.28 -14.49
N PHE A 296 -6.37 14.49 -14.42
CA PHE A 296 -5.67 15.73 -14.84
C PHE A 296 -5.37 16.69 -13.70
N HIS A 297 -5.86 16.42 -12.48
CA HIS A 297 -5.72 17.29 -11.31
C HIS A 297 -5.07 16.54 -10.16
N GLY A 298 -4.58 17.30 -9.16
CA GLY A 298 -3.92 16.73 -7.97
C GLY A 298 -2.43 16.45 -8.15
N ASP A 299 -1.86 16.72 -9.33
CA ASP A 299 -0.43 16.59 -9.60
C ASP A 299 0.28 17.94 -9.40
N SER A 300 0.62 18.27 -8.16
CA SER A 300 1.44 19.43 -7.87
C SER A 300 2.91 19.03 -7.84
N LYS A 301 3.72 19.77 -8.61
CA LYS A 301 5.17 19.69 -8.53
C LYS A 301 5.64 20.63 -7.43
N PRO A 302 6.36 20.15 -6.41
CA PRO A 302 7.00 21.04 -5.47
C PRO A 302 7.91 22.03 -6.21
N VAL A 303 7.90 23.30 -5.81
CA VAL A 303 8.83 24.30 -6.34
C VAL A 303 10.25 23.84 -5.94
N PRO A 304 11.22 23.75 -6.88
CA PRO A 304 12.58 23.36 -6.53
C PRO A 304 13.15 24.37 -5.53
N LYS A 305 13.44 23.92 -4.32
CA LYS A 305 14.14 24.72 -3.33
C LYS A 305 15.62 24.82 -3.71
N LYS A 306 16.24 25.99 -3.50
CA LYS A 306 17.63 26.27 -3.91
C LYS A 306 18.66 25.45 -3.13
N ASP A 307 18.33 24.95 -1.97
CA ASP A 307 19.23 24.19 -1.10
C ASP A 307 18.79 22.73 -0.99
N LYS A 308 19.74 21.79 -1.10
CA LYS A 308 19.45 20.34 -1.06
C LYS A 308 18.85 19.89 0.30
N LEU A 309 19.18 20.59 1.39
CA LEU A 309 18.65 20.32 2.72
C LEU A 309 17.22 20.79 2.91
N GLU A 310 16.80 21.87 2.23
CA GLU A 310 15.43 22.39 2.26
C GLU A 310 14.42 21.47 1.52
N ASN A 311 14.90 20.56 0.65
CA ASN A 311 14.03 19.57 -0.01
C ASN A 311 13.48 18.49 0.95
N PHE A 312 14.03 18.40 2.17
CA PHE A 312 13.53 17.52 3.22
C PHE A 312 12.57 18.22 4.19
N ASP A 313 12.53 19.55 4.19
CA ASP A 313 11.50 20.34 4.86
C ASP A 313 10.29 20.42 3.92
N VAL A 314 9.50 19.35 3.91
CA VAL A 314 8.21 19.33 3.24
C VAL A 314 7.20 19.98 4.19
N ASP A 315 6.70 21.15 3.80
CA ASP A 315 5.58 21.83 4.44
C ASP A 315 4.36 20.89 4.56
#